data_56dd71b0857dfce207322a2c28163dde
#
_entry.id   56dd71b0857dfce207322a2c28163dde
#
_cell.length_a   1.000
_cell.length_b   1.000
_cell.length_c   1.000
_cell.angle_alpha   90.00
_cell.angle_beta   90.00
_cell.angle_gamma   90.00
#
_symmetry.space_group_name_H-M   'P 1'
#
loop_
_entity.id
_entity.type
_entity.pdbx_description
1 polymer ?
#
loop_
_entity_poly.entity_id
_entity_poly.type
_entity_poly.pdbx_seq_one_letter_code
_entity_poly.pdbx_strand_id
1 'polypeptide(L)'
;MNLHLCYDEKVITRTIHYFEEAIPNQNKFIIFVNPKKKSCDHVKVDKPYVHYVHYKSKEFLEIVGDVTSYKNIIIHYMGVETCRFLLTLPKGIDVTWIIWGGIYIINYW
;
A
#
# COMPACT_ATOMS: atom_id res chain seq x y z
N MET A 1 -4.09 9.46 8.23
CA MET A 1 -3.93 8.04 7.87
C MET A 1 -3.00 7.91 6.68
N ASN A 2 -2.04 7.04 6.77
CA ASN A 2 -1.15 6.72 5.67
C ASN A 2 -1.66 5.47 4.94
N LEU A 3 -1.70 5.53 3.62
CA LEU A 3 -2.04 4.39 2.79
C LEU A 3 -0.76 3.78 2.23
N HIS A 4 -0.53 2.50 2.53
CA HIS A 4 0.63 1.77 2.05
C HIS A 4 0.21 0.78 0.98
N LEU A 5 0.88 0.81 -0.16
CA LEU A 5 0.66 -0.13 -1.25
C LEU A 5 1.83 -1.11 -1.31
N CYS A 6 1.53 -2.36 -1.08
CA CYS A 6 2.53 -3.41 -0.91
C CYS A 6 2.24 -4.62 -1.79
N TYR A 7 3.24 -5.46 -1.94
CA TYR A 7 3.13 -6.76 -2.57
C TYR A 7 3.57 -7.85 -1.60
N ASP A 8 3.31 -9.09 -1.95
CA ASP A 8 3.70 -10.23 -1.11
C ASP A 8 5.20 -10.49 -1.21
N GLU A 9 5.96 -9.79 -0.39
CA GLU A 9 7.42 -9.86 -0.35
C GLU A 9 7.93 -10.09 1.07
N LYS A 10 9.11 -10.68 1.20
CA LYS A 10 9.70 -11.08 2.49
C LYS A 10 9.88 -9.92 3.46
N VAL A 11 10.23 -8.74 2.97
CA VAL A 11 10.53 -7.58 3.82
C VAL A 11 9.28 -6.88 4.35
N ILE A 12 8.12 -7.14 3.76
CA ILE A 12 6.90 -6.37 4.05
C ILE A 12 6.39 -6.60 5.47
N THR A 13 6.44 -7.81 5.98
CA THR A 13 6.03 -8.09 7.36
C THR A 13 6.78 -7.21 8.35
N ARG A 14 8.09 -7.11 8.21
CA ARG A 14 8.91 -6.25 9.05
C ARG A 14 8.57 -4.78 8.86
N THR A 15 8.36 -4.37 7.63
CA THR A 15 7.98 -3.00 7.29
C THR A 15 6.67 -2.60 7.97
N ILE A 16 5.66 -3.48 7.94
CA ILE A 16 4.39 -3.26 8.62
C ILE A 16 4.61 -3.01 10.11
N HIS A 17 5.39 -3.85 10.76
CA HIS A 17 5.67 -3.72 12.19
C HIS A 17 6.41 -2.42 12.51
N TYR A 18 7.38 -2.03 11.70
CA TYR A 18 8.12 -0.78 11.91
C TYR A 18 7.24 0.45 11.80
N PHE A 19 6.39 0.51 10.78
CA PHE A 19 5.49 1.65 10.61
C PHE A 19 4.47 1.73 11.73
N GLU A 20 3.91 0.60 12.12
CA GLU A 20 2.92 0.59 13.20
C GLU A 20 3.52 0.90 14.56
N GLU A 21 4.78 0.50 14.80
CA GLU A 21 5.50 0.87 16.02
C GLU A 21 5.83 2.36 16.05
N ALA A 22 6.28 2.91 14.91
CA ALA A 22 6.68 4.33 14.83
C ALA A 22 5.49 5.29 14.89
N ILE A 23 4.39 4.95 14.22
CA ILE A 23 3.19 5.79 14.12
C ILE A 23 1.94 4.94 14.28
N PRO A 24 1.63 4.51 15.53
CA PRO A 24 0.52 3.59 15.78
C PRO A 24 -0.84 4.13 15.33
N ASN A 25 -1.67 3.25 14.81
CA ASN A 25 -3.05 3.54 14.39
C ASN A 25 -3.17 4.57 13.26
N GLN A 26 -2.08 4.83 12.54
CA GLN A 26 -2.04 5.80 11.45
C GLN A 26 -1.75 5.14 10.10
N ASN A 27 -1.82 3.82 10.01
CA ASN A 27 -1.43 3.09 8.81
C ASN A 27 -2.54 2.16 8.33
N LYS A 28 -2.75 2.15 7.02
CA LYS A 28 -3.57 1.18 6.32
C LYS A 28 -2.68 0.52 5.27
N PHE A 29 -2.50 -0.79 5.37
CA PHE A 29 -1.66 -1.55 4.45
C PHE A 29 -2.53 -2.33 3.48
N ILE A 30 -2.27 -2.16 2.19
CA ILE A 30 -2.90 -2.95 1.14
C ILE A 30 -1.83 -3.85 0.53
N ILE A 31 -2.06 -5.15 0.60
CA ILE A 31 -1.19 -6.15 0.00
C ILE A 31 -1.88 -6.66 -1.26
N PHE A 32 -1.32 -6.36 -2.42
CA PHE A 32 -1.86 -6.87 -3.68
C PHE A 32 -1.55 -8.35 -3.79
N VAL A 33 -2.57 -9.15 -3.97
CA VAL A 33 -2.43 -10.61 -4.09
C VAL A 33 -2.77 -11.07 -5.50
N ASN A 34 -2.13 -12.15 -5.91
CA ASN A 34 -2.40 -12.76 -7.21
C ASN A 34 -3.79 -13.40 -7.17
N PRO A 35 -4.69 -13.09 -8.14
CA PRO A 35 -6.04 -13.68 -8.19
C PRO A 35 -6.05 -15.21 -8.24
N LYS A 36 -4.98 -15.82 -8.70
CA LYS A 36 -4.85 -17.28 -8.80
C LYS A 36 -4.38 -17.94 -7.51
N LYS A 37 -3.91 -17.16 -6.52
CA LYS A 37 -3.48 -17.66 -5.23
C LYS A 37 -4.49 -17.32 -4.15
N LYS A 38 -4.72 -18.28 -3.23
CA LYS A 38 -5.65 -18.08 -2.10
C LYS A 38 -4.98 -17.42 -0.90
N SER A 39 -3.66 -17.45 -0.82
CA SER A 39 -2.90 -16.88 0.29
C SER A 39 -1.55 -16.33 -0.18
N CYS A 40 -0.99 -15.44 0.63
CA CYS A 40 0.35 -14.93 0.42
C CYS A 40 1.40 -15.94 0.84
N ASP A 41 2.57 -15.89 0.17
CA ASP A 41 3.71 -16.75 0.49
C ASP A 41 4.54 -16.17 1.66
N HIS A 42 4.61 -14.85 1.76
CA HIS A 42 5.50 -14.16 2.69
C HIS A 42 4.77 -13.34 3.75
N VAL A 43 3.79 -12.55 3.36
CA VAL A 43 3.08 -11.67 4.29
C VAL A 43 1.89 -12.41 4.89
N LYS A 44 1.92 -12.61 6.21
CA LYS A 44 0.87 -13.33 6.94
C LYS A 44 0.50 -12.60 8.23
N VAL A 45 0.32 -11.29 8.12
CA VAL A 45 -0.07 -10.45 9.26
C VAL A 45 -1.58 -10.40 9.33
N ASP A 46 -2.14 -10.83 10.45
CA ASP A 46 -3.58 -10.81 10.72
C ASP A 46 -3.91 -9.67 11.66
N LYS A 47 -4.07 -8.50 11.10
CA LYS A 47 -4.42 -7.28 11.83
C LYS A 47 -5.46 -6.49 11.06
N PRO A 48 -6.35 -5.73 11.74
CA PRO A 48 -7.42 -5.00 11.07
C PRO A 48 -6.94 -3.91 10.11
N TYR A 49 -5.70 -3.46 10.23
CA TYR A 49 -5.12 -2.44 9.36
C TYR A 49 -4.35 -3.03 8.16
N VAL A 50 -4.33 -4.36 8.01
CA VAL A 50 -3.69 -5.05 6.89
C VAL A 50 -4.75 -5.74 6.04
N HIS A 51 -4.82 -5.41 4.75
CA HIS A 51 -5.83 -5.90 3.82
C HIS A 51 -5.18 -6.59 2.63
N TYR A 52 -5.62 -7.82 2.34
CA TYR A 52 -5.14 -8.61 1.21
C TYR A 52 -6.19 -8.57 0.12
N VAL A 53 -5.88 -7.92 -1.00
CA VAL A 53 -6.88 -7.66 -2.04
C VAL A 53 -6.32 -7.83 -3.45
N HIS A 54 -7.22 -8.10 -4.40
CA HIS A 54 -6.91 -8.03 -5.82
C HIS A 54 -7.08 -6.60 -6.30
N TYR A 55 -6.18 -6.12 -7.14
CA TYR A 55 -6.32 -4.81 -7.76
C TYR A 55 -7.60 -4.76 -8.61
N LYS A 56 -8.29 -3.63 -8.58
CA LYS A 56 -9.59 -3.39 -9.24
C LYS A 56 -10.76 -4.23 -8.72
N SER A 57 -10.60 -4.98 -7.66
CA SER A 57 -11.74 -5.63 -7.03
C SER A 57 -12.64 -4.58 -6.37
N LYS A 58 -13.91 -4.93 -6.19
CA LYS A 58 -14.84 -4.08 -5.43
C LYS A 58 -14.34 -3.85 -4.01
N GLU A 59 -13.79 -4.90 -3.41
CA GLU A 59 -13.21 -4.86 -2.08
C GLU A 59 -12.05 -3.85 -1.99
N PHE A 60 -11.17 -3.85 -2.98
CA PHE A 60 -10.08 -2.88 -3.06
C PHE A 60 -10.59 -1.45 -3.05
N LEU A 61 -11.59 -1.15 -3.89
CA LEU A 61 -12.16 0.19 -3.97
C LEU A 61 -12.82 0.62 -2.65
N GLU A 62 -13.51 -0.29 -1.98
CA GLU A 62 -14.15 -0.02 -0.69
C GLU A 62 -13.12 0.26 0.41
N ILE A 63 -12.04 -0.52 0.46
CA ILE A 63 -11.00 -0.36 1.47
C ILE A 63 -10.22 0.95 1.26
N VAL A 64 -9.87 1.28 0.03
CA VAL A 64 -9.14 2.51 -0.28
C VAL A 64 -10.01 3.73 0.02
N GLY A 65 -11.26 3.72 -0.40
CA GLY A 65 -12.18 4.83 -0.19
C GLY A 65 -11.73 6.12 -0.86
N ASP A 66 -11.86 7.24 -0.17
CA ASP A 66 -11.46 8.55 -0.68
C ASP A 66 -9.95 8.76 -0.57
N VAL A 67 -9.26 8.78 -1.70
CA VAL A 67 -7.79 8.94 -1.74
C VAL A 67 -7.33 10.29 -1.21
N THR A 68 -8.18 11.32 -1.23
CA THR A 68 -7.83 12.64 -0.71
C THR A 68 -7.82 12.69 0.81
N SER A 69 -8.38 11.67 1.48
CA SER A 69 -8.41 11.58 2.94
C SER A 69 -7.08 11.14 3.55
N TYR A 70 -6.20 10.57 2.74
CA TYR A 70 -4.91 10.10 3.25
C TYR A 70 -3.90 11.22 3.34
N LYS A 71 -3.15 11.23 4.44
CA LYS A 71 -2.05 12.17 4.64
C LYS A 71 -0.90 11.88 3.69
N ASN A 72 -0.58 10.60 3.52
CA ASN A 72 0.46 10.14 2.60
C ASN A 72 0.00 8.87 1.91
N ILE A 73 0.44 8.70 0.67
CA ILE A 73 0.36 7.43 -0.05
C ILE A 73 1.79 6.93 -0.20
N ILE A 74 2.08 5.77 0.35
CA ILE A 74 3.43 5.22 0.43
C ILE A 74 3.50 3.94 -0.40
N ILE A 75 4.42 3.92 -1.35
CA ILE A 75 4.61 2.79 -2.25
C ILE A 75 5.86 2.02 -1.84
N HIS A 76 5.71 0.72 -1.64
CA HIS A 76 6.81 -0.16 -1.25
C HIS A 76 7.39 -0.95 -2.42
N TYR A 77 6.64 -1.02 -3.53
CA TYR A 77 7.12 -1.63 -4.77
C TYR A 77 6.32 -1.07 -5.95
N MET A 78 7.01 -0.73 -7.03
CA MET A 78 6.40 -0.15 -8.22
C MET A 78 6.05 -1.23 -9.24
N GLY A 79 5.03 -2.02 -8.93
CA GLY A 79 4.48 -3.03 -9.84
C GLY A 79 3.42 -2.44 -10.76
N VAL A 80 2.87 -3.28 -11.63
CA VAL A 80 1.85 -2.87 -12.61
C VAL A 80 0.61 -2.30 -11.91
N GLU A 81 0.14 -2.96 -10.87
CA GLU A 81 -1.05 -2.56 -10.11
C GLU A 81 -0.84 -1.19 -9.47
N THR A 82 0.32 -0.97 -8.87
CA THR A 82 0.68 0.31 -8.27
C THR A 82 0.72 1.41 -9.32
N CYS A 83 1.36 1.17 -10.46
CA CYS A 83 1.42 2.14 -11.55
C CYS A 83 0.03 2.51 -12.04
N ARG A 84 -0.84 1.53 -12.25
CA ARG A 84 -2.22 1.77 -12.68
C ARG A 84 -3.00 2.58 -11.67
N PHE A 85 -2.84 2.26 -10.38
CA PHE A 85 -3.48 3.01 -9.31
C PHE A 85 -3.02 4.47 -9.31
N LEU A 86 -1.72 4.72 -9.42
CA LEU A 86 -1.17 6.07 -9.42
C LEU A 86 -1.74 6.92 -10.55
N LEU A 87 -1.97 6.33 -11.72
CA LEU A 87 -2.54 7.03 -12.86
C LEU A 87 -4.00 7.46 -12.63
N THR A 88 -4.68 6.90 -11.65
CA THR A 88 -6.06 7.28 -11.31
C THR A 88 -6.13 8.41 -10.28
N LEU A 89 -5.01 8.78 -9.67
CA LEU A 89 -5.00 9.78 -8.61
C LEU A 89 -5.24 11.19 -9.15
N PRO A 90 -6.00 12.01 -8.41
CA PRO A 90 -6.16 13.42 -8.78
C PRO A 90 -4.84 14.18 -8.59
N LYS A 91 -4.76 15.34 -9.23
CA LYS A 91 -3.60 16.23 -9.09
C LYS A 91 -3.43 16.70 -7.64
N GLY A 92 -2.19 16.94 -7.25
CA GLY A 92 -1.87 17.50 -5.94
C GLY A 92 -1.71 16.49 -4.81
N ILE A 93 -1.79 15.20 -5.11
CA ILE A 93 -1.55 14.16 -4.11
C ILE A 93 -0.06 13.81 -4.07
N ASP A 94 0.52 13.90 -2.88
CA ASP A 94 1.91 13.51 -2.66
C ASP A 94 2.02 11.99 -2.50
N VAL A 95 3.00 11.43 -3.19
CA VAL A 95 3.28 10.00 -3.13
C VAL A 95 4.73 9.80 -2.73
N THR A 96 4.96 8.96 -1.74
CA THR A 96 6.30 8.59 -1.29
C THR A 96 6.60 7.18 -1.80
N TRP A 97 7.72 7.04 -2.49
CA TRP A 97 8.19 5.74 -2.97
C TRP A 97 9.42 5.33 -2.18
N ILE A 98 9.31 4.21 -1.46
CA ILE A 98 10.41 3.64 -0.72
C ILE A 98 11.09 2.61 -1.62
N ILE A 99 12.30 2.96 -2.08
CA ILE A 99 13.11 2.07 -2.90
C ILE A 99 14.23 1.51 -2.03
N TRP A 100 14.65 0.29 -2.31
CA TRP A 100 15.79 -0.32 -1.65
C TRP A 100 16.99 0.65 -1.62
N GLY A 101 17.38 1.06 -0.42
CA GLY A 101 18.49 2.01 -0.22
C GLY A 101 18.11 3.49 -0.26
N GLY A 102 16.83 3.85 -0.39
CA GLY A 102 16.43 5.25 -0.40
C GLY A 102 14.94 5.49 -0.31
N ILE A 103 14.58 6.76 -0.11
CA ILE A 103 13.19 7.22 -0.08
C ILE A 103 13.07 8.32 -1.14
N TYR A 104 12.08 8.18 -2.02
CA TYR A 104 11.80 9.14 -3.08
C TYR A 104 10.40 9.71 -2.93
N ILE A 105 10.30 11.02 -2.97
CA ILE A 105 9.02 11.73 -2.92
C ILE A 105 8.65 12.11 -4.33
N ILE A 106 7.46 11.69 -4.76
CA ILE A 106 6.93 11.99 -6.07
C ILE A 106 5.73 12.91 -5.89
N ASN A 107 5.78 14.08 -6.49
CA ASN A 107 4.64 14.97 -6.54
C ASN A 107 3.79 14.66 -7.77
N TYR A 108 2.57 14.21 -7.52
CA TYR A 108 1.61 13.92 -8.57
C TYR A 108 0.80 15.17 -8.86
N TRP A 109 1.01 15.72 -10.01
CA TRP A 109 0.32 16.95 -10.43
C TRP A 109 -0.87 16.68 -11.34
#